data_763d8726c7fbfcc7c8f1f1da658f9953
#
_entry.id   763d8726c7fbfcc7c8f1f1da658f9953
#
_cell.length_a   1.000
_cell.length_b   1.000
_cell.length_c   1.000
_cell.angle_alpha   90.00
_cell.angle_beta   90.00
_cell.angle_gamma   90.00
#
_symmetry.space_group_name_H-M   'P 1'
#
loop_
_entity.id
_entity.type
_entity.pdbx_description
1 polymer ?
#
loop_
_entity_poly.entity_id
_entity_poly.type
_entity_poly.pdbx_seq_one_letter_code
_entity_poly.pdbx_strand_id
1 'polypeptide(L)'
;MSESVSVSSLRAPQTGGLSIQQVSMSCGIPAVTLRAWERRYGLLSPDRTEKGHRRYSEADMARIEQIQQWLERGVPISQVTGLLDQPDTAISAPCDQDAGPWHEAATAAMAALESLNTRRLEQLLNGLLNDYSHALVLEQFCDPMRARLAGTPSLGGLLAMLDSVLMAKWSSRALSLAPRRRQPGWLLIPVGNSLPALELAMVLNRPLWCLGANL
;
A
#
# COMPACT_ATOMS: atom_id res chain seq x y z
N MET A 1 -36.85 -30.75 28.91
CA MET A 1 -37.01 -30.09 27.60
C MET A 1 -36.57 -28.66 27.79
N SER A 2 -35.32 -28.39 27.49
CA SER A 2 -34.71 -27.06 27.65
C SER A 2 -34.29 -26.57 26.26
N GLU A 3 -35.05 -25.64 25.74
CA GLU A 3 -34.74 -24.97 24.49
C GLU A 3 -33.62 -23.95 24.74
N SER A 4 -32.47 -24.20 24.15
CA SER A 4 -31.38 -23.27 24.06
C SER A 4 -31.67 -22.28 22.93
N VAL A 5 -32.11 -21.09 23.29
CA VAL A 5 -32.29 -19.96 22.38
C VAL A 5 -30.89 -19.46 21.95
N SER A 6 -30.55 -19.71 20.71
CA SER A 6 -29.36 -19.16 20.04
C SER A 6 -29.52 -17.64 19.91
N VAL A 7 -28.75 -16.90 20.71
CA VAL A 7 -28.69 -15.44 20.61
C VAL A 7 -27.83 -15.08 19.39
N SER A 8 -28.45 -15.10 18.20
CA SER A 8 -27.90 -14.48 17.01
C SER A 8 -27.88 -12.96 17.24
N SER A 9 -26.70 -12.45 17.51
CA SER A 9 -26.41 -11.05 17.79
C SER A 9 -26.90 -10.16 16.66
N LEU A 10 -28.06 -9.54 16.83
CA LEU A 10 -28.55 -8.42 16.03
C LEU A 10 -27.64 -7.20 16.28
N ARG A 11 -26.61 -7.06 15.45
CA ARG A 11 -25.80 -5.83 15.39
C ARG A 11 -26.68 -4.72 14.81
N ALA A 12 -27.14 -3.82 15.64
CA ALA A 12 -27.90 -2.63 15.23
C ALA A 12 -27.10 -1.83 14.17
N PRO A 13 -27.75 -1.28 13.14
CA PRO A 13 -27.06 -0.47 12.12
C PRO A 13 -26.56 0.82 12.77
N GLN A 14 -25.24 0.93 12.95
CA GLN A 14 -24.62 2.17 13.43
C GLN A 14 -24.58 3.18 12.29
N THR A 15 -25.49 4.15 12.32
CA THR A 15 -25.66 5.21 11.31
C THR A 15 -24.60 6.31 11.35
N GLY A 16 -23.34 6.02 11.70
CA GLY A 16 -22.28 7.00 11.91
C GLY A 16 -20.89 6.67 11.33
N GLY A 17 -20.71 5.57 10.62
CA GLY A 17 -19.38 5.15 10.14
C GLY A 17 -18.82 6.02 9.02
N LEU A 18 -17.47 6.05 8.90
CA LEU A 18 -16.73 6.79 7.89
C LEU A 18 -16.87 6.13 6.51
N SER A 19 -16.90 6.95 5.46
CA SER A 19 -16.84 6.45 4.07
C SER A 19 -15.42 5.97 3.75
N ILE A 20 -15.28 5.08 2.75
CA ILE A 20 -13.97 4.60 2.30
C ILE A 20 -13.01 5.75 1.89
N GLN A 21 -13.54 6.86 1.38
CA GLN A 21 -12.73 8.01 1.01
C GLN A 21 -12.19 8.74 2.25
N GLN A 22 -13.03 8.92 3.27
CA GLN A 22 -12.60 9.51 4.54
C GLN A 22 -11.54 8.64 5.23
N VAL A 23 -11.76 7.32 5.29
CA VAL A 23 -10.77 6.38 5.83
C VAL A 23 -9.46 6.43 5.04
N SER A 24 -9.53 6.39 3.70
CA SER A 24 -8.35 6.50 2.84
C SER A 24 -7.56 7.78 3.08
N MET A 25 -8.24 8.90 3.34
CA MET A 25 -7.60 10.18 3.65
C MET A 25 -6.99 10.22 5.06
N SER A 26 -7.64 9.56 6.03
CA SER A 26 -7.18 9.54 7.42
C SER A 26 -5.96 8.65 7.62
N CYS A 27 -5.98 7.44 7.04
CA CYS A 27 -4.91 6.46 7.24
C CYS A 27 -3.85 6.46 6.11
N GLY A 28 -3.98 7.29 5.08
CA GLY A 28 -3.05 7.35 3.95
C GLY A 28 -3.06 6.13 3.03
N ILE A 29 -4.01 5.20 3.20
CA ILE A 29 -4.10 3.97 2.41
C ILE A 29 -5.08 4.18 1.24
N PRO A 30 -4.69 3.83 -0.01
CA PRO A 30 -5.59 3.92 -1.15
C PRO A 30 -6.88 3.13 -0.95
N ALA A 31 -8.02 3.67 -1.38
CA ALA A 31 -9.32 3.00 -1.29
C ALA A 31 -9.34 1.63 -2.01
N VAL A 32 -8.51 1.44 -3.04
CA VAL A 32 -8.35 0.16 -3.74
C VAL A 32 -7.68 -0.89 -2.84
N THR A 33 -6.69 -0.47 -2.05
CA THR A 33 -5.99 -1.33 -1.08
C THR A 33 -6.92 -1.75 0.05
N LEU A 34 -7.70 -0.82 0.61
CA LEU A 34 -8.72 -1.13 1.63
C LEU A 34 -9.75 -2.15 1.12
N ARG A 35 -10.17 -2.03 -0.15
CA ARG A 35 -11.06 -3.04 -0.78
C ARG A 35 -10.37 -4.39 -0.97
N ALA A 36 -9.06 -4.39 -1.27
CA ALA A 36 -8.29 -5.62 -1.38
C ALA A 36 -8.16 -6.31 -0.01
N TRP A 37 -7.92 -5.55 1.05
CA TRP A 37 -7.86 -6.06 2.42
C TRP A 37 -9.18 -6.70 2.87
N GLU A 38 -10.33 -6.10 2.51
CA GLU A 38 -11.65 -6.68 2.74
C GLU A 38 -11.85 -7.98 1.92
N ARG A 39 -11.62 -7.91 0.59
CA ARG A 39 -12.01 -9.00 -0.32
C ARG A 39 -11.05 -10.17 -0.35
N ARG A 40 -9.73 -9.92 -0.31
CA ARG A 40 -8.70 -10.96 -0.49
C ARG A 40 -8.25 -11.57 0.82
N TYR A 41 -8.22 -10.77 1.88
CA TYR A 41 -7.63 -11.17 3.16
C TYR A 41 -8.66 -11.22 4.29
N GLY A 42 -9.87 -10.70 4.10
CA GLY A 42 -10.91 -10.69 5.13
C GLY A 42 -10.56 -9.85 6.37
N LEU A 43 -9.58 -8.94 6.24
CA LEU A 43 -9.05 -8.15 7.34
C LEU A 43 -10.03 -7.10 7.87
N LEU A 44 -10.94 -6.63 7.02
CA LEU A 44 -11.92 -5.59 7.33
C LEU A 44 -13.32 -6.09 7.00
N SER A 45 -14.29 -5.69 7.81
CA SER A 45 -15.71 -6.05 7.64
C SER A 45 -16.60 -4.81 7.80
N PRO A 46 -16.48 -3.80 6.92
CA PRO A 46 -17.25 -2.58 7.03
C PRO A 46 -18.74 -2.85 6.83
N ASP A 47 -19.58 -2.14 7.57
CA ASP A 47 -21.01 -2.14 7.36
C ASP A 47 -21.37 -1.55 5.98
N ARG A 48 -22.56 -1.86 5.48
CA ARG A 48 -23.06 -1.32 4.22
C ARG A 48 -24.35 -0.55 4.46
N THR A 49 -24.45 0.62 3.83
CA THR A 49 -25.73 1.36 3.79
C THR A 49 -26.74 0.62 2.93
N GLU A 50 -28.01 0.98 3.01
CA GLU A 50 -29.08 0.48 2.12
C GLU A 50 -28.75 0.63 0.63
N LYS A 51 -27.96 1.66 0.29
CA LYS A 51 -27.46 1.90 -1.08
C LYS A 51 -26.17 1.13 -1.41
N GLY A 52 -25.72 0.22 -0.55
CA GLY A 52 -24.54 -0.63 -0.74
C GLY A 52 -23.19 0.05 -0.50
N HIS A 53 -23.14 1.29 -0.02
CA HIS A 53 -21.88 1.98 0.29
C HIS A 53 -21.27 1.49 1.60
N ARG A 54 -19.93 1.29 1.61
CA ARG A 54 -19.17 0.88 2.80
C ARG A 54 -19.17 1.96 3.88
N ARG A 55 -19.33 1.54 5.13
CA ARG A 55 -19.22 2.35 6.32
C ARG A 55 -18.27 1.69 7.30
N TYR A 56 -17.24 2.39 7.66
CA TYR A 56 -16.19 1.92 8.56
C TYR A 56 -16.44 2.47 9.96
N SER A 57 -16.51 1.58 10.94
CA SER A 57 -16.67 1.91 12.35
C SER A 57 -15.33 2.37 12.97
N GLU A 58 -15.37 2.87 14.20
CA GLU A 58 -14.14 3.15 14.96
C GLU A 58 -13.32 1.88 15.19
N ALA A 59 -13.97 0.73 15.37
CA ALA A 59 -13.30 -0.56 15.48
C ALA A 59 -12.57 -0.94 14.19
N ASP A 60 -13.14 -0.63 13.01
CA ASP A 60 -12.46 -0.85 11.74
C ASP A 60 -11.25 0.09 11.61
N MET A 61 -11.33 1.33 12.10
CA MET A 61 -10.19 2.25 12.11
C MET A 61 -9.06 1.75 13.00
N ALA A 62 -9.35 1.32 14.23
CA ALA A 62 -8.36 0.74 15.12
C ALA A 62 -7.71 -0.52 14.51
N ARG A 63 -8.51 -1.35 13.83
CA ARG A 63 -8.00 -2.53 13.11
C ARG A 63 -7.08 -2.15 11.93
N ILE A 64 -7.41 -1.09 11.19
CA ILE A 64 -6.54 -0.56 10.12
C ILE A 64 -5.20 -0.08 10.71
N GLU A 65 -5.20 0.63 11.82
CA GLU A 65 -3.99 1.08 12.51
C GLU A 65 -3.12 -0.11 12.97
N GLN A 66 -3.71 -1.15 13.52
CA GLN A 66 -2.99 -2.38 13.88
C GLN A 66 -2.37 -3.06 12.65
N ILE A 67 -3.11 -3.14 11.54
CA ILE A 67 -2.58 -3.69 10.29
C ILE A 67 -1.37 -2.87 9.82
N GLN A 68 -1.44 -1.53 9.85
CA GLN A 68 -0.31 -0.67 9.48
C GLN A 68 0.91 -0.92 10.36
N GLN A 69 0.74 -1.05 11.67
CA GLN A 69 1.83 -1.36 12.59
C GLN A 69 2.54 -2.68 12.26
N TRP A 70 1.79 -3.72 11.87
CA TRP A 70 2.39 -4.98 11.44
C TRP A 70 3.13 -4.86 10.10
N LEU A 71 2.55 -4.11 9.15
CA LEU A 71 3.19 -3.85 7.86
C LEU A 71 4.47 -3.02 8.01
N GLU A 72 4.49 -2.04 8.92
CA GLU A 72 5.68 -1.25 9.26
C GLU A 72 6.80 -2.11 9.85
N ARG A 73 6.45 -3.19 10.56
CA ARG A 73 7.40 -4.19 11.05
C ARG A 73 7.85 -5.19 9.97
N GLY A 74 7.40 -5.01 8.72
CA GLY A 74 7.76 -5.87 7.60
C GLY A 74 6.94 -7.16 7.47
N VAL A 75 5.88 -7.33 8.27
CA VAL A 75 5.01 -8.51 8.18
C VAL A 75 4.14 -8.41 6.92
N PRO A 76 4.15 -9.42 6.03
CA PRO A 76 3.28 -9.43 4.84
C PRO A 76 1.81 -9.42 5.22
N ILE A 77 0.97 -8.72 4.45
CA ILE A 77 -0.47 -8.62 4.72
C ILE A 77 -1.16 -9.97 4.84
N SER A 78 -0.69 -10.98 4.11
CA SER A 78 -1.20 -12.35 4.17
C SER A 78 -1.01 -13.03 5.53
N GLN A 79 0.01 -12.64 6.29
CA GLN A 79 0.31 -13.15 7.62
C GLN A 79 -0.37 -12.34 8.74
N VAL A 80 -0.70 -11.07 8.46
CA VAL A 80 -1.34 -10.18 9.44
C VAL A 80 -2.69 -10.73 9.90
N THR A 81 -3.44 -11.42 9.05
CA THR A 81 -4.73 -12.05 9.40
C THR A 81 -4.61 -12.98 10.60
N GLY A 82 -3.58 -13.83 10.62
CA GLY A 82 -3.34 -14.76 11.73
C GLY A 82 -2.87 -14.10 13.02
N LEU A 83 -2.29 -12.91 12.93
CA LEU A 83 -1.75 -12.18 14.08
C LEU A 83 -2.79 -11.28 14.76
N LEU A 84 -3.74 -10.76 14.00
CA LEU A 84 -4.82 -9.90 14.54
C LEU A 84 -5.82 -10.66 15.41
N ASP A 85 -5.96 -11.96 15.20
CA ASP A 85 -6.88 -12.81 15.96
C ASP A 85 -6.22 -13.45 17.21
N GLN A 86 -4.91 -13.21 17.44
CA GLN A 86 -4.17 -13.68 18.63
C GLN A 86 -3.94 -12.53 19.60
N PRO A 87 -4.51 -12.56 20.81
CA PRO A 87 -4.19 -11.56 21.82
C PRO A 87 -2.74 -11.74 22.31
N ASP A 88 -1.92 -10.72 22.11
CA ASP A 88 -0.69 -10.38 22.85
C ASP A 88 0.49 -11.37 22.90
N THR A 89 0.63 -12.36 22.03
CA THR A 89 1.72 -13.33 22.18
C THR A 89 2.64 -13.44 20.95
N ALA A 90 3.15 -12.38 20.41
CA ALA A 90 4.33 -12.50 19.53
C ALA A 90 5.00 -11.16 19.22
N ILE A 91 5.42 -10.45 20.24
CA ILE A 91 6.27 -9.26 20.05
C ILE A 91 7.75 -9.65 19.84
N SER A 92 8.06 -10.93 19.67
CA SER A 92 9.45 -11.42 19.61
C SER A 92 9.65 -12.42 18.48
N ALA A 93 9.40 -12.02 17.24
CA ALA A 93 10.11 -12.64 16.13
C ALA A 93 11.14 -11.61 15.66
N PRO A 94 12.46 -11.79 15.92
CA PRO A 94 13.46 -11.06 15.17
C PRO A 94 13.30 -11.53 13.72
N CYS A 95 12.82 -10.65 12.83
CA CYS A 95 13.09 -10.82 11.42
C CYS A 95 14.60 -10.80 11.27
N ASP A 96 15.20 -11.96 10.98
CA ASP A 96 16.53 -12.01 10.41
C ASP A 96 16.51 -11.04 9.22
N GLN A 97 17.23 -9.92 9.35
CA GLN A 97 17.27 -8.85 8.34
C GLN A 97 17.78 -9.37 7.00
N ASP A 98 18.42 -10.54 6.97
CA ASP A 98 18.96 -11.20 5.78
C ASP A 98 18.00 -12.18 5.10
N ALA A 99 16.84 -12.51 5.68
CA ALA A 99 15.90 -13.49 5.12
C ALA A 99 14.46 -12.97 5.00
N GLY A 100 14.24 -11.64 5.10
CA GLY A 100 12.92 -11.04 5.07
C GLY A 100 12.34 -10.91 3.64
N PRO A 101 11.04 -10.64 3.51
CA PRO A 101 10.35 -10.51 2.22
C PRO A 101 10.97 -9.43 1.32
N TRP A 102 11.60 -8.42 1.91
CA TRP A 102 12.31 -7.37 1.18
C TRP A 102 13.61 -7.87 0.55
N HIS A 103 14.31 -8.79 1.21
CA HIS A 103 15.52 -9.41 0.66
C HIS A 103 15.20 -10.31 -0.55
N GLU A 104 14.15 -11.12 -0.44
CA GLU A 104 13.67 -11.94 -1.56
C GLU A 104 13.23 -11.07 -2.73
N ALA A 105 12.48 -10.00 -2.46
CA ALA A 105 12.05 -9.04 -3.46
C ALA A 105 13.23 -8.35 -4.14
N ALA A 106 14.25 -7.92 -3.37
CA ALA A 106 15.45 -7.29 -3.90
C ALA A 106 16.26 -8.26 -4.78
N THR A 107 16.39 -9.51 -4.38
CA THR A 107 17.08 -10.55 -5.16
C THR A 107 16.35 -10.83 -6.47
N ALA A 108 15.02 -10.97 -6.42
CA ALA A 108 14.19 -11.18 -7.62
C ALA A 108 14.24 -9.95 -8.56
N ALA A 109 14.28 -8.73 -8.02
CA ALA A 109 14.41 -7.51 -8.79
C ALA A 109 15.78 -7.41 -9.47
N MET A 110 16.87 -7.74 -8.78
CA MET A 110 18.20 -7.78 -9.39
C MET A 110 18.25 -8.76 -10.56
N ALA A 111 17.73 -9.97 -10.40
CA ALA A 111 17.68 -10.95 -11.48
C ALA A 111 16.83 -10.46 -12.67
N ALA A 112 15.72 -9.74 -12.41
CA ALA A 112 14.90 -9.14 -13.46
C ALA A 112 15.64 -8.00 -14.19
N LEU A 113 16.38 -7.15 -13.47
CA LEU A 113 17.19 -6.08 -14.02
C LEU A 113 18.35 -6.63 -14.86
N GLU A 114 19.11 -7.59 -14.36
CA GLU A 114 20.23 -8.23 -15.06
C GLU A 114 19.80 -8.95 -16.36
N SER A 115 18.58 -9.53 -16.33
CA SER A 115 17.98 -10.13 -17.55
C SER A 115 17.23 -9.13 -18.43
N LEU A 116 17.26 -7.83 -18.12
CA LEU A 116 16.53 -6.75 -18.80
C LEU A 116 15.02 -7.03 -18.94
N ASN A 117 14.43 -7.73 -17.97
CA ASN A 117 13.03 -8.13 -17.98
C ASN A 117 12.16 -7.12 -17.22
N THR A 118 11.78 -6.02 -17.88
CA THR A 118 10.91 -4.97 -17.32
C THR A 118 9.57 -5.52 -16.86
N ARG A 119 8.99 -6.46 -17.61
CA ARG A 119 7.69 -7.07 -17.27
C ARG A 119 7.75 -7.82 -15.94
N ARG A 120 8.84 -8.54 -15.68
CA ARG A 120 9.06 -9.25 -14.41
C ARG A 120 9.18 -8.27 -13.26
N LEU A 121 9.93 -7.18 -13.46
CA LEU A 121 10.09 -6.11 -12.49
C LEU A 121 8.76 -5.41 -12.17
N GLU A 122 7.94 -5.13 -13.18
CA GLU A 122 6.59 -4.58 -12.98
C GLU A 122 5.67 -5.51 -12.20
N GLN A 123 5.71 -6.80 -12.50
CA GLN A 123 4.90 -7.80 -11.76
C GLN A 123 5.29 -7.85 -10.29
N LEU A 124 6.59 -7.82 -9.98
CA LEU A 124 7.12 -7.79 -8.64
C LEU A 124 6.66 -6.52 -7.89
N LEU A 125 6.82 -5.35 -8.50
CA LEU A 125 6.34 -4.08 -7.93
C LEU A 125 4.82 -4.09 -7.69
N ASN A 126 4.04 -4.66 -8.62
CA ASN A 126 2.59 -4.81 -8.43
C ASN A 126 2.26 -5.70 -7.24
N GLY A 127 3.00 -6.78 -7.04
CA GLY A 127 2.87 -7.66 -5.87
C GLY A 127 3.11 -6.89 -4.58
N LEU A 128 4.27 -6.21 -4.48
CA LEU A 128 4.62 -5.41 -3.30
C LEU A 128 3.57 -4.32 -3.01
N LEU A 129 3.12 -3.60 -4.02
CA LEU A 129 2.11 -2.55 -3.86
C LEU A 129 0.69 -3.06 -3.55
N ASN A 130 0.42 -4.34 -3.77
CA ASN A 130 -0.82 -4.97 -3.33
C ASN A 130 -0.77 -5.35 -1.84
N ASP A 131 0.41 -5.71 -1.34
CA ASP A 131 0.60 -6.27 -0.01
C ASP A 131 1.03 -5.21 1.01
N TYR A 132 1.71 -4.15 0.56
CA TYR A 132 2.28 -3.09 1.41
C TYR A 132 1.83 -1.68 1.00
N SER A 133 1.96 -0.73 1.92
CA SER A 133 1.72 0.69 1.61
C SER A 133 2.80 1.23 0.66
N HIS A 134 2.46 2.27 -0.11
CA HIS A 134 3.41 2.90 -1.03
C HIS A 134 4.64 3.45 -0.31
N ALA A 135 4.44 4.06 0.88
CA ALA A 135 5.53 4.60 1.68
C ALA A 135 6.52 3.50 2.08
N LEU A 136 6.01 2.37 2.54
CA LEU A 136 6.85 1.25 2.96
C LEU A 136 7.60 0.61 1.78
N VAL A 137 6.95 0.49 0.60
CA VAL A 137 7.63 -0.01 -0.61
C VAL A 137 8.74 0.94 -1.05
N LEU A 138 8.55 2.24 -0.96
CA LEU A 138 9.59 3.22 -1.25
C LEU A 138 10.76 3.07 -0.29
N GLU A 139 10.51 3.08 1.00
CA GLU A 139 11.53 3.05 2.06
C GLU A 139 12.29 1.72 2.13
N GLN A 140 11.58 0.60 2.06
CA GLN A 140 12.16 -0.73 2.30
C GLN A 140 12.65 -1.44 1.03
N PHE A 141 12.18 -1.02 -0.14
CA PHE A 141 12.52 -1.65 -1.40
C PHE A 141 13.15 -0.67 -2.40
N CYS A 142 12.45 0.43 -2.77
CA CYS A 142 12.92 1.28 -3.87
C CYS A 142 14.20 2.04 -3.51
N ASP A 143 14.26 2.67 -2.35
CA ASP A 143 15.42 3.48 -1.93
C ASP A 143 16.66 2.62 -1.70
N PRO A 144 16.62 1.47 -0.99
CA PRO A 144 17.76 0.57 -0.87
C PRO A 144 18.25 0.02 -2.21
N MET A 145 17.33 -0.35 -3.12
CA MET A 145 17.70 -0.83 -4.45
C MET A 145 18.41 0.25 -5.28
N ARG A 146 17.89 1.47 -5.26
CA ARG A 146 18.51 2.63 -5.96
C ARG A 146 19.87 2.96 -5.36
N ALA A 147 20.00 2.98 -4.03
CA ALA A 147 21.28 3.21 -3.36
C ALA A 147 22.33 2.15 -3.73
N ARG A 148 21.94 0.87 -3.75
CA ARG A 148 22.79 -0.25 -4.16
C ARG A 148 23.27 -0.11 -5.61
N LEU A 149 22.37 0.22 -6.53
CA LEU A 149 22.71 0.37 -7.96
C LEU A 149 23.53 1.62 -8.21
N ALA A 150 23.26 2.73 -7.53
CA ALA A 150 24.02 3.98 -7.63
C ALA A 150 25.44 3.86 -7.08
N GLY A 151 25.64 3.03 -6.05
CA GLY A 151 26.96 2.78 -5.46
C GLY A 151 27.95 2.04 -6.37
N THR A 152 27.48 1.48 -7.49
CA THR A 152 28.31 0.70 -8.43
C THR A 152 28.23 1.29 -9.84
N PRO A 153 29.28 1.98 -10.33
CA PRO A 153 29.23 2.68 -11.62
C PRO A 153 28.86 1.79 -12.82
N SER A 154 29.25 0.51 -12.79
CA SER A 154 28.91 -0.46 -13.84
C SER A 154 27.41 -0.81 -13.89
N LEU A 155 26.65 -0.51 -12.85
CA LEU A 155 25.20 -0.79 -12.75
C LEU A 155 24.33 0.41 -13.11
N GLY A 156 24.90 1.52 -13.57
CA GLY A 156 24.15 2.74 -13.92
C GLY A 156 23.04 2.52 -14.96
N GLY A 157 23.23 1.61 -15.90
CA GLY A 157 22.20 1.21 -16.86
C GLY A 157 21.01 0.50 -16.20
N LEU A 158 21.26 -0.35 -15.20
CA LEU A 158 20.22 -1.02 -14.44
C LEU A 158 19.47 -0.04 -13.54
N LEU A 159 20.16 0.95 -12.97
CA LEU A 159 19.52 2.04 -12.24
C LEU A 159 18.57 2.83 -13.13
N ALA A 160 19.01 3.23 -14.32
CA ALA A 160 18.18 3.95 -15.28
C ALA A 160 16.93 3.11 -15.69
N MET A 161 17.10 1.81 -15.84
CA MET A 161 15.99 0.90 -16.13
C MET A 161 15.00 0.82 -14.97
N LEU A 162 15.47 0.68 -13.73
CA LEU A 162 14.62 0.69 -12.52
C LEU A 162 13.85 2.01 -12.44
N ASP A 163 14.55 3.16 -12.56
CA ASP A 163 13.93 4.48 -12.49
C ASP A 163 12.88 4.69 -13.59
N SER A 164 13.11 4.16 -14.80
CA SER A 164 12.15 4.21 -15.90
C SER A 164 10.87 3.45 -15.58
N VAL A 165 10.98 2.25 -15.00
CA VAL A 165 9.80 1.44 -14.59
C VAL A 165 9.05 2.13 -13.45
N LEU A 166 9.77 2.66 -12.46
CA LEU A 166 9.16 3.41 -11.34
C LEU A 166 8.45 4.67 -11.86
N MET A 167 9.10 5.43 -12.77
CA MET A 167 8.53 6.63 -13.38
C MET A 167 7.22 6.31 -14.10
N ALA A 168 7.20 5.31 -14.96
CA ALA A 168 6.00 4.90 -15.68
C ALA A 168 4.87 4.48 -14.71
N LYS A 169 5.23 3.73 -13.66
CA LYS A 169 4.29 3.25 -12.66
C LYS A 169 3.68 4.39 -11.85
N TRP A 170 4.51 5.27 -11.33
CA TRP A 170 4.08 6.39 -10.51
C TRP A 170 3.32 7.44 -11.32
N SER A 171 3.72 7.71 -12.59
CA SER A 171 2.99 8.60 -13.49
C SER A 171 1.57 8.10 -13.73
N SER A 172 1.41 6.83 -14.07
CA SER A 172 0.08 6.22 -14.25
C SER A 172 -0.78 6.36 -12.99
N ARG A 173 -0.18 6.16 -11.83
CA ARG A 173 -0.88 6.28 -10.56
C ARG A 173 -1.23 7.73 -10.23
N ALA A 174 -0.29 8.67 -10.42
CA ALA A 174 -0.52 10.11 -10.19
C ALA A 174 -1.69 10.62 -11.02
N LEU A 175 -1.80 10.21 -12.28
CA LEU A 175 -2.95 10.53 -13.13
C LEU A 175 -4.27 10.02 -12.54
N SER A 176 -4.26 8.87 -11.88
CA SER A 176 -5.46 8.33 -11.22
C SER A 176 -5.86 9.11 -9.95
N LEU A 177 -4.94 9.85 -9.36
CA LEU A 177 -5.16 10.71 -8.19
C LEU A 177 -5.54 12.14 -8.57
N ALA A 178 -5.45 12.52 -9.86
CA ALA A 178 -5.80 13.86 -10.32
C ALA A 178 -7.22 14.25 -9.88
N PRO A 179 -7.42 15.47 -9.35
CA PRO A 179 -8.71 15.89 -8.86
C PRO A 179 -9.73 15.94 -9.98
N ARG A 180 -10.96 15.51 -9.70
CA ARG A 180 -12.08 15.67 -10.61
C ARG A 180 -12.45 17.17 -10.70
N ARG A 181 -13.10 17.57 -11.80
CA ARG A 181 -13.54 18.97 -12.00
C ARG A 181 -14.18 19.53 -10.72
N ARG A 182 -13.71 20.72 -10.29
CA ARG A 182 -14.17 21.49 -9.11
C ARG A 182 -13.77 20.95 -7.73
N GLN A 183 -12.86 20.00 -7.65
CA GLN A 183 -12.29 19.60 -6.33
C GLN A 183 -10.99 20.36 -6.09
N PRO A 184 -10.76 20.88 -4.87
CA PRO A 184 -9.47 21.44 -4.51
C PRO A 184 -8.42 20.31 -4.54
N GLY A 185 -7.24 20.63 -5.04
CA GLY A 185 -6.12 19.68 -5.14
C GLY A 185 -4.79 20.41 -4.98
N TRP A 186 -3.76 19.64 -4.73
CA TRP A 186 -2.39 20.13 -4.65
C TRP A 186 -1.75 20.13 -6.03
N LEU A 187 -0.90 21.11 -6.29
CA LEU A 187 -0.08 21.15 -7.50
C LEU A 187 1.37 20.87 -7.11
N LEU A 188 1.92 19.76 -7.59
CA LEU A 188 3.33 19.42 -7.45
C LEU A 188 4.07 19.81 -8.73
N ILE A 189 5.07 20.67 -8.58
CA ILE A 189 5.92 21.12 -9.67
C ILE A 189 7.32 20.56 -9.40
N PRO A 190 7.78 19.53 -10.14
CA PRO A 190 9.12 19.02 -9.97
C PRO A 190 10.15 20.02 -10.53
N VAL A 191 11.25 20.16 -9.80
CA VAL A 191 12.41 20.93 -10.26
C VAL A 191 13.53 19.92 -10.59
N GLY A 192 13.79 19.69 -11.87
CA GLY A 192 14.72 18.67 -12.31
C GLY A 192 14.06 17.30 -12.53
N ASN A 193 14.56 16.25 -11.84
CA ASN A 193 13.98 14.91 -11.96
C ASN A 193 12.57 14.86 -11.36
N SER A 194 11.60 14.37 -12.11
CA SER A 194 10.19 14.26 -11.67
C SER A 194 9.90 13.06 -10.77
N LEU A 195 10.80 12.08 -10.69
CA LEU A 195 10.58 10.86 -9.90
C LEU A 195 10.33 11.14 -8.40
N PRO A 196 11.12 11.99 -7.69
CA PRO A 196 10.85 12.31 -6.28
C PRO A 196 9.48 12.99 -6.05
N ALA A 197 9.03 13.83 -7.00
CA ALA A 197 7.72 14.45 -6.91
C ALA A 197 6.59 13.42 -7.09
N LEU A 198 6.76 12.44 -7.96
CA LEU A 198 5.82 11.34 -8.14
C LEU A 198 5.78 10.42 -6.91
N GLU A 199 6.93 10.14 -6.31
CA GLU A 199 7.02 9.37 -5.06
C GLU A 199 6.29 10.06 -3.92
N LEU A 200 6.50 11.37 -3.75
CA LEU A 200 5.76 12.19 -2.78
C LEU A 200 4.25 12.15 -3.06
N ALA A 201 3.84 12.19 -4.32
CA ALA A 201 2.44 12.07 -4.71
C ALA A 201 1.83 10.74 -4.28
N MET A 202 2.59 9.65 -4.34
CA MET A 202 2.14 8.33 -3.90
C MET A 202 1.96 8.25 -2.39
N VAL A 203 2.89 8.83 -1.63
CA VAL A 203 2.83 8.86 -0.17
C VAL A 203 1.67 9.72 0.32
N LEU A 204 1.49 10.90 -0.25
CA LEU A 204 0.41 11.83 0.14
C LEU A 204 -0.99 11.27 -0.14
N ASN A 205 -1.15 10.45 -1.18
CA ASN A 205 -2.42 9.83 -1.61
C ASN A 205 -3.63 10.78 -1.57
N ARG A 206 -3.43 12.05 -1.96
CA ARG A 206 -4.44 13.12 -1.98
C ARG A 206 -4.75 13.56 -3.41
N PRO A 207 -5.90 14.20 -3.68
CA PRO A 207 -6.17 14.82 -4.96
C PRO A 207 -5.06 15.83 -5.28
N LEU A 208 -4.27 15.55 -6.31
CA LEU A 208 -3.13 16.37 -6.70
C LEU A 208 -2.91 16.37 -8.23
N TRP A 209 -2.27 17.42 -8.70
CA TRP A 209 -1.74 17.54 -10.05
C TRP A 209 -0.22 17.45 -9.98
N CYS A 210 0.40 16.59 -10.76
CA CYS A 210 1.85 16.53 -10.89
C CYS A 210 2.24 16.96 -12.29
N LEU A 211 2.91 18.11 -12.42
CA LEU A 211 3.49 18.54 -13.69
C LEU A 211 4.67 17.63 -14.02
N GLY A 212 4.71 17.13 -15.25
CA GLY A 212 5.73 16.17 -15.68
C GLY A 212 5.28 14.72 -15.72
N ALA A 213 4.10 14.39 -15.17
CA ALA A 213 3.48 13.07 -15.36
C ALA A 213 2.87 12.89 -16.76
N ASN A 214 2.78 13.97 -17.53
CA ASN A 214 2.14 14.03 -18.85
C ASN A 214 3.13 14.36 -20.00
N LEU A 215 4.46 14.22 -19.77
CA LEU A 215 5.48 14.44 -20.82
C LEU A 215 6.05 13.14 -21.30
#